data_af2e6fc44ddeeea8efe4064de89499e3
#
_entry.id   af2e6fc44ddeeea8efe4064de89499e3
#
_cell.length_a   1.000
_cell.length_b   1.000
_cell.length_c   1.000
_cell.angle_alpha   90.00
_cell.angle_beta   90.00
_cell.angle_gamma   90.00
#
_symmetry.space_group_name_H-M   'P 1'
#
loop_
_entity.id
_entity.type
_entity.pdbx_description
1 polymer ?
#
loop_
_entity_poly.entity_id
_entity_poly.type
_entity_poly.pdbx_seq_one_letter_code
_entity_poly.pdbx_strand_id
1 'polypeptide(L)'
;MAGESDLKTLLESLHPVVRDGDYVYALWPHGKPLEGAVEAAVREAEGLTVVLRREEADRLGLRYDFVATWITLQIHSALEAVGLTAAVSTALTAAGISCNVLAGFHHDHLLVPAGQSGRAMDVLALLGRGVLLRTERPEDREAILELTAQAFSISPETGLPVAGTPVEVGLLRGLFECEGYLPEFSIVAEIGGDIVGHVISTRAMVGGLELLGLGPISVLPTLQRRGIGSALMRETAARAEAAGEKGIALLGSTEYYPRFGYVPASSLGIEAPEAAWGDHFQLLALPAWPDGARGIFRYAEPFQGL
;
A
#
# COMPACT_ATOMS: atom_id res chain seq x y z
N MET A 1 -18.02 -28.70 -13.44
CA MET A 1 -17.13 -28.08 -14.44
C MET A 1 -15.76 -28.03 -13.79
N ALA A 2 -14.69 -28.39 -14.53
CA ALA A 2 -13.32 -28.23 -14.02
C ALA A 2 -13.06 -26.72 -13.84
N GLY A 3 -12.51 -26.30 -12.70
CA GLY A 3 -12.12 -24.92 -12.47
C GLY A 3 -10.91 -24.53 -13.34
N GLU A 4 -10.64 -23.21 -13.45
CA GLU A 4 -9.47 -22.68 -14.14
C GLU A 4 -8.19 -23.04 -13.37
N SER A 5 -7.12 -23.33 -14.09
CA SER A 5 -5.81 -23.70 -13.52
C SER A 5 -4.66 -22.80 -13.98
N ASP A 6 -4.86 -22.02 -15.05
CA ASP A 6 -3.84 -21.06 -15.53
C ASP A 6 -3.77 -19.85 -14.63
N LEU A 7 -2.62 -19.62 -13.99
CA LEU A 7 -2.43 -18.57 -13.00
C LEU A 7 -2.70 -17.16 -13.59
N LYS A 8 -2.28 -16.89 -14.82
CA LYS A 8 -2.47 -15.58 -15.45
C LYS A 8 -3.97 -15.30 -15.64
N THR A 9 -4.71 -16.26 -16.17
CA THR A 9 -6.16 -16.19 -16.35
C THR A 9 -6.88 -16.03 -15.02
N LEU A 10 -6.44 -16.76 -13.97
CA LEU A 10 -6.97 -16.62 -12.61
C LEU A 10 -6.76 -15.22 -12.06
N LEU A 11 -5.57 -14.65 -12.20
CA LEU A 11 -5.27 -13.29 -11.72
C LEU A 11 -6.05 -12.23 -12.51
N GLU A 12 -6.12 -12.32 -13.84
CA GLU A 12 -6.88 -11.38 -14.68
C GLU A 12 -8.39 -11.41 -14.37
N SER A 13 -8.91 -12.55 -13.91
CA SER A 13 -10.31 -12.72 -13.48
C SER A 13 -10.53 -12.51 -11.98
N LEU A 14 -9.50 -12.06 -11.25
CA LEU A 14 -9.56 -11.85 -9.80
C LEU A 14 -10.62 -10.81 -9.44
N HIS A 15 -11.67 -11.25 -8.76
CA HIS A 15 -12.75 -10.38 -8.29
C HIS A 15 -12.94 -10.53 -6.77
N PRO A 16 -12.16 -9.82 -5.97
CA PRO A 16 -12.27 -9.86 -4.52
C PRO A 16 -13.54 -9.12 -4.06
N VAL A 17 -14.30 -9.73 -3.17
CA VAL A 17 -15.52 -9.15 -2.59
C VAL A 17 -15.43 -9.22 -1.07
N VAL A 18 -15.58 -8.07 -0.43
CA VAL A 18 -15.66 -7.97 1.03
C VAL A 18 -17.02 -8.52 1.48
N ARG A 19 -17.00 -9.44 2.41
CA ARG A 19 -18.19 -9.94 3.08
C ARG A 19 -18.55 -9.04 4.26
N ASP A 20 -19.83 -8.74 4.41
CA ASP A 20 -20.31 -7.84 5.47
C ASP A 20 -20.02 -8.37 6.88
N GLY A 21 -19.66 -7.47 7.79
CA GLY A 21 -19.37 -7.73 9.19
C GLY A 21 -17.93 -8.11 9.49
N ASP A 22 -17.63 -8.13 10.77
CA ASP A 22 -16.35 -8.58 11.33
C ASP A 22 -16.41 -10.06 11.68
N TYR A 23 -15.27 -10.74 11.50
CA TYR A 23 -15.11 -12.18 11.77
C TYR A 23 -13.99 -12.41 12.77
N VAL A 24 -14.09 -13.49 13.55
CA VAL A 24 -13.10 -13.85 14.56
C VAL A 24 -12.80 -15.34 14.52
N TYR A 25 -11.60 -15.71 14.96
CA TYR A 25 -11.20 -17.06 15.27
C TYR A 25 -11.43 -17.30 16.77
N ALA A 26 -12.10 -18.38 17.10
CA ALA A 26 -12.33 -18.76 18.50
C ALA A 26 -12.19 -20.28 18.69
N LEU A 27 -11.81 -20.69 19.90
CA LEU A 27 -11.81 -22.09 20.29
C LEU A 27 -13.21 -22.47 20.79
N TRP A 28 -13.82 -23.47 20.16
CA TRP A 28 -15.14 -23.98 20.58
C TRP A 28 -15.03 -24.78 21.87
N PRO A 29 -15.91 -24.54 22.86
CA PRO A 29 -15.84 -25.22 24.13
C PRO A 29 -15.97 -26.75 23.98
N HIS A 30 -15.07 -27.48 24.63
CA HIS A 30 -15.05 -28.95 24.57
C HIS A 30 -16.37 -29.56 25.07
N GLY A 31 -16.89 -30.54 24.34
CA GLY A 31 -18.10 -31.28 24.70
C GLY A 31 -19.41 -30.53 24.47
N LYS A 32 -19.39 -29.29 23.98
CA LYS A 32 -20.60 -28.58 23.56
C LYS A 32 -20.94 -28.91 22.13
N PRO A 33 -22.24 -29.11 21.77
CA PRO A 33 -22.67 -29.21 20.40
C PRO A 33 -22.34 -27.90 19.68
N LEU A 34 -22.04 -27.99 18.37
CA LEU A 34 -21.80 -26.81 17.56
C LEU A 34 -23.13 -26.09 17.33
N GLU A 35 -23.28 -24.91 17.89
CA GLU A 35 -24.47 -24.06 17.81
C GLU A 35 -24.16 -22.72 17.16
N GLY A 36 -25.18 -22.06 16.59
CA GLY A 36 -25.02 -20.75 15.98
C GLY A 36 -24.45 -20.79 14.55
N ALA A 37 -24.21 -19.60 14.00
CA ALA A 37 -23.73 -19.41 12.64
C ALA A 37 -22.20 -19.50 12.58
N VAL A 38 -21.67 -20.72 12.47
CA VAL A 38 -20.25 -20.96 12.24
C VAL A 38 -19.99 -21.01 10.74
N GLU A 39 -19.05 -20.19 10.28
CA GLU A 39 -18.71 -20.06 8.85
C GLU A 39 -17.65 -21.09 8.41
N ALA A 40 -16.71 -21.39 9.30
CA ALA A 40 -15.71 -22.44 9.08
C ALA A 40 -15.34 -23.10 10.41
N ALA A 41 -14.92 -24.36 10.35
CA ALA A 41 -14.44 -25.10 11.51
C ALA A 41 -13.26 -26.00 11.15
N VAL A 42 -12.22 -25.99 11.98
CA VAL A 42 -11.03 -26.81 11.82
C VAL A 42 -10.79 -27.58 13.11
N ARG A 43 -10.68 -28.90 13.00
CA ARG A 43 -10.33 -29.76 14.16
C ARG A 43 -8.83 -29.83 14.32
N GLU A 44 -8.35 -29.37 15.45
CA GLU A 44 -6.93 -29.38 15.82
C GLU A 44 -6.71 -30.27 17.04
N ALA A 45 -5.47 -30.53 17.38
CA ALA A 45 -5.13 -31.33 18.58
C ALA A 45 -5.60 -30.65 19.86
N GLU A 46 -5.57 -29.33 19.88
CA GLU A 46 -5.94 -28.46 21.00
C GLU A 46 -7.46 -28.29 21.15
N GLY A 47 -8.24 -28.57 20.07
CA GLY A 47 -9.68 -28.44 20.09
C GLY A 47 -10.29 -28.17 18.72
N LEU A 48 -11.49 -27.59 18.71
CA LEU A 48 -12.19 -27.18 17.50
C LEU A 48 -12.06 -25.67 17.32
N THR A 49 -11.25 -25.23 16.41
CA THR A 49 -11.20 -23.83 15.98
C THR A 49 -12.41 -23.53 15.10
N VAL A 50 -13.10 -22.44 15.38
CA VAL A 50 -14.24 -21.95 14.59
C VAL A 50 -13.97 -20.54 14.10
N VAL A 51 -14.48 -20.24 12.91
CA VAL A 51 -14.57 -18.87 12.36
C VAL A 51 -16.05 -18.50 12.28
N LEU A 52 -16.40 -17.38 12.90
CA LEU A 52 -17.77 -16.90 12.97
C LEU A 52 -17.81 -15.37 13.01
N ARG A 53 -18.99 -14.79 12.85
CA ARG A 53 -19.15 -13.34 13.03
C ARG A 53 -18.80 -12.94 14.46
N ARG A 54 -18.16 -11.79 14.61
CA ARG A 54 -17.78 -11.23 15.92
C ARG A 54 -18.98 -11.12 16.87
N GLU A 55 -20.10 -10.60 16.37
CA GLU A 55 -21.34 -10.45 17.15
C GLU A 55 -21.83 -11.80 17.73
N GLU A 56 -21.68 -12.87 16.96
CA GLU A 56 -22.06 -14.20 17.38
C GLU A 56 -21.09 -14.77 18.42
N ALA A 57 -19.79 -14.50 18.27
CA ALA A 57 -18.79 -14.86 19.26
C ALA A 57 -19.04 -14.16 20.61
N ASP A 58 -19.36 -12.86 20.54
CA ASP A 58 -19.71 -12.05 21.71
C ASP A 58 -20.98 -12.59 22.40
N ARG A 59 -22.02 -12.93 21.63
CA ARG A 59 -23.26 -13.54 22.13
C ARG A 59 -23.04 -14.88 22.85
N LEU A 60 -22.09 -15.67 22.32
CA LEU A 60 -21.74 -16.99 22.86
C LEU A 60 -20.70 -16.93 23.97
N GLY A 61 -20.15 -15.74 24.27
CA GLY A 61 -19.10 -15.54 25.27
C GLY A 61 -17.76 -16.21 24.91
N LEU A 62 -17.48 -16.36 23.60
CA LEU A 62 -16.23 -16.93 23.12
C LEU A 62 -15.11 -15.89 23.19
N ARG A 63 -13.90 -16.33 23.54
CA ARG A 63 -12.70 -15.46 23.54
C ARG A 63 -12.04 -15.48 22.19
N TYR A 64 -11.57 -14.31 21.74
CA TYR A 64 -10.80 -14.11 20.52
C TYR A 64 -9.83 -12.93 20.71
N ASP A 65 -8.71 -12.96 19.98
CA ASP A 65 -7.67 -11.92 20.02
C ASP A 65 -7.50 -11.22 18.66
N PHE A 66 -8.10 -11.77 17.60
CA PHE A 66 -7.97 -11.28 16.24
C PHE A 66 -9.34 -11.03 15.63
N VAL A 67 -9.53 -9.78 15.14
CA VAL A 67 -10.72 -9.36 14.40
C VAL A 67 -10.37 -9.18 12.93
N ALA A 68 -11.07 -9.87 12.07
CA ALA A 68 -10.82 -9.91 10.64
C ALA A 68 -12.00 -9.41 9.80
N THR A 69 -11.67 -8.87 8.63
CA THR A 69 -12.60 -8.77 7.52
C THR A 69 -12.44 -10.01 6.63
N TRP A 70 -13.56 -10.57 6.21
CA TRP A 70 -13.62 -11.70 5.28
C TRP A 70 -13.70 -11.20 3.85
N ILE A 71 -12.74 -11.57 3.01
CA ILE A 71 -12.71 -11.27 1.59
C ILE A 71 -12.85 -12.60 0.83
N THR A 72 -13.82 -12.70 -0.08
CA THR A 72 -13.98 -13.85 -0.96
C THR A 72 -13.38 -13.56 -2.31
N LEU A 73 -12.49 -14.41 -2.79
CA LEU A 73 -12.00 -14.36 -4.17
C LEU A 73 -13.04 -15.07 -5.06
N GLN A 74 -13.86 -14.28 -5.77
CA GLN A 74 -14.91 -14.83 -6.64
C GLN A 74 -14.34 -15.34 -7.97
N ILE A 75 -13.49 -16.36 -7.88
CA ILE A 75 -12.92 -17.07 -9.02
C ILE A 75 -13.27 -18.54 -8.85
N HIS A 76 -13.67 -19.20 -9.94
CA HIS A 76 -13.76 -20.65 -9.98
C HIS A 76 -12.38 -21.24 -10.26
N SER A 77 -11.49 -21.21 -9.24
CA SER A 77 -10.22 -21.91 -9.32
C SER A 77 -10.42 -23.41 -9.11
N ALA A 78 -9.70 -24.22 -9.86
CA ALA A 78 -9.58 -25.62 -9.50
C ALA A 78 -8.84 -25.75 -8.17
N LEU A 79 -9.24 -26.66 -7.28
CA LEU A 79 -8.52 -26.92 -6.02
C LEU A 79 -7.06 -27.35 -6.25
N GLU A 80 -6.75 -27.85 -7.46
CA GLU A 80 -5.41 -28.23 -7.90
C GLU A 80 -4.64 -27.06 -8.57
N ALA A 81 -5.26 -25.84 -8.69
CA ALA A 81 -4.62 -24.71 -9.32
C ALA A 81 -3.40 -24.26 -8.50
N VAL A 82 -2.25 -24.14 -9.18
CA VAL A 82 -0.99 -23.79 -8.55
C VAL A 82 -0.73 -22.29 -8.68
N GLY A 83 -0.40 -21.64 -7.56
CA GLY A 83 0.18 -20.30 -7.56
C GLY A 83 -0.78 -19.17 -7.15
N LEU A 84 -2.11 -19.32 -7.22
CA LEU A 84 -3.06 -18.26 -6.86
C LEU A 84 -2.87 -17.80 -5.39
N THR A 85 -2.94 -18.74 -4.47
CA THR A 85 -2.76 -18.47 -3.04
C THR A 85 -1.37 -17.87 -2.75
N ALA A 86 -0.33 -18.38 -3.42
CA ALA A 86 1.03 -17.85 -3.28
C ALA A 86 1.11 -16.39 -3.79
N ALA A 87 0.56 -16.09 -4.97
CA ALA A 87 0.56 -14.73 -5.53
C ALA A 87 -0.19 -13.74 -4.63
N VAL A 88 -1.38 -14.11 -4.16
CA VAL A 88 -2.18 -13.31 -3.23
C VAL A 88 -1.45 -13.08 -1.91
N SER A 89 -0.91 -14.14 -1.30
CA SER A 89 -0.19 -14.04 -0.03
C SER A 89 1.09 -13.21 -0.17
N THR A 90 1.82 -13.36 -1.28
CA THR A 90 3.03 -12.56 -1.56
C THR A 90 2.69 -11.08 -1.70
N ALA A 91 1.63 -10.74 -2.44
CA ALA A 91 1.23 -9.35 -2.63
C ALA A 91 0.79 -8.70 -1.30
N LEU A 92 0.00 -9.40 -0.48
CA LEU A 92 -0.42 -8.91 0.83
C LEU A 92 0.75 -8.82 1.82
N THR A 93 1.67 -9.79 1.80
CA THR A 93 2.90 -9.76 2.61
C THR A 93 3.79 -8.58 2.24
N ALA A 94 3.99 -8.31 0.93
CA ALA A 94 4.75 -7.15 0.46
C ALA A 94 4.14 -5.82 0.93
N ALA A 95 2.81 -5.79 1.11
CA ALA A 95 2.08 -4.67 1.69
C ALA A 95 2.04 -4.70 3.24
N GLY A 96 2.69 -5.64 3.92
CA GLY A 96 2.66 -5.75 5.38
C GLY A 96 1.28 -6.13 5.95
N ILE A 97 0.44 -6.80 5.15
CA ILE A 97 -0.91 -7.19 5.57
C ILE A 97 -0.90 -8.68 5.90
N SER A 98 -1.26 -9.02 7.15
CA SER A 98 -1.47 -10.42 7.56
C SER A 98 -2.66 -11.01 6.81
N CYS A 99 -2.52 -12.25 6.33
CA CYS A 99 -3.56 -12.93 5.58
C CYS A 99 -3.67 -14.39 5.99
N ASN A 100 -4.84 -14.76 6.53
CA ASN A 100 -5.20 -16.15 6.78
C ASN A 100 -6.07 -16.64 5.63
N VAL A 101 -5.70 -17.74 4.99
CA VAL A 101 -6.40 -18.26 3.82
C VAL A 101 -7.24 -19.47 4.22
N LEU A 102 -8.50 -19.48 3.81
CA LEU A 102 -9.42 -20.61 3.90
C LEU A 102 -9.83 -21.03 2.49
N ALA A 103 -9.32 -22.16 2.03
CA ALA A 103 -9.73 -22.73 0.77
C ALA A 103 -11.14 -23.35 0.89
N GLY A 104 -12.09 -22.82 0.15
CA GLY A 104 -13.43 -23.38 0.02
C GLY A 104 -13.54 -24.28 -1.21
N PHE A 105 -14.66 -24.98 -1.35
CA PHE A 105 -14.89 -25.86 -2.51
C PHE A 105 -15.03 -25.06 -3.82
N HIS A 106 -15.58 -23.87 -3.76
CA HIS A 106 -15.83 -23.01 -4.94
C HIS A 106 -14.93 -21.78 -5.00
N HIS A 107 -14.57 -21.22 -3.86
CA HIS A 107 -13.82 -19.98 -3.76
C HIS A 107 -12.82 -20.04 -2.62
N ASP A 108 -11.71 -19.36 -2.78
CA ASP A 108 -10.80 -19.08 -1.70
C ASP A 108 -11.26 -17.83 -0.91
N HIS A 109 -11.04 -17.86 0.38
CA HIS A 109 -11.39 -16.80 1.30
C HIS A 109 -10.16 -16.32 2.06
N LEU A 110 -10.09 -15.02 2.26
CA LEU A 110 -9.01 -14.37 2.98
C LEU A 110 -9.58 -13.69 4.22
N LEU A 111 -8.95 -13.89 5.36
CA LEU A 111 -9.23 -13.15 6.57
C LEU A 111 -8.02 -12.24 6.84
N VAL A 112 -8.24 -10.95 6.66
CA VAL A 112 -7.24 -9.90 6.89
C VAL A 112 -7.64 -9.05 8.10
N PRO A 113 -6.70 -8.35 8.80
CA PRO A 113 -7.08 -7.48 9.92
C PRO A 113 -8.17 -6.48 9.51
N ALA A 114 -9.24 -6.34 10.28
CA ALA A 114 -10.40 -5.53 9.94
C ALA A 114 -10.04 -4.08 9.57
N GLY A 115 -9.08 -3.45 10.30
CA GLY A 115 -8.59 -2.10 10.00
C GLY A 115 -7.77 -1.97 8.69
N GLN A 116 -7.44 -3.08 8.02
CA GLN A 116 -6.62 -3.08 6.80
C GLN A 116 -7.39 -3.57 5.56
N SER A 117 -8.68 -3.79 5.67
CA SER A 117 -9.50 -4.37 4.60
C SER A 117 -9.49 -3.53 3.30
N GLY A 118 -9.61 -2.21 3.42
CA GLY A 118 -9.56 -1.30 2.25
C GLY A 118 -8.22 -1.39 1.52
N ARG A 119 -7.13 -1.42 2.26
CA ARG A 119 -5.78 -1.57 1.70
C ARG A 119 -5.58 -2.94 1.07
N ALA A 120 -6.08 -4.00 1.69
CA ALA A 120 -6.05 -5.34 1.10
C ALA A 120 -6.80 -5.40 -0.23
N MET A 121 -7.96 -4.76 -0.33
CA MET A 121 -8.72 -4.68 -1.58
C MET A 121 -7.97 -3.92 -2.69
N ASP A 122 -7.28 -2.82 -2.35
CA ASP A 122 -6.43 -2.08 -3.31
C ASP A 122 -5.30 -2.97 -3.85
N VAL A 123 -4.60 -3.70 -2.96
CA VAL A 123 -3.53 -4.65 -3.33
C VAL A 123 -4.05 -5.75 -4.25
N LEU A 124 -5.18 -6.35 -3.91
CA LEU A 124 -5.79 -7.41 -4.72
C LEU A 124 -6.27 -6.90 -6.09
N ALA A 125 -6.81 -5.67 -6.15
CA ALA A 125 -7.21 -5.06 -7.41
C ALA A 125 -6.01 -4.77 -8.34
N LEU A 126 -4.85 -4.44 -7.76
CA LEU A 126 -3.60 -4.28 -8.51
C LEU A 126 -3.05 -5.64 -8.99
N LEU A 127 -3.07 -6.63 -8.11
CA LEU A 127 -2.64 -7.99 -8.43
C LEU A 127 -3.46 -8.55 -9.62
N GLY A 128 -4.78 -8.31 -9.64
CA GLY A 128 -5.65 -8.65 -10.76
C GLY A 128 -5.29 -7.96 -12.08
N ARG A 129 -4.50 -6.88 -12.02
CA ARG A 129 -3.93 -6.17 -13.19
C ARG A 129 -2.48 -6.56 -13.45
N GLY A 130 -1.96 -7.55 -12.76
CA GLY A 130 -0.56 -7.98 -12.81
C GLY A 130 0.42 -7.02 -12.15
N VAL A 131 -0.03 -6.05 -11.34
CA VAL A 131 0.83 -5.07 -10.66
C VAL A 131 1.14 -5.53 -9.24
N LEU A 132 2.42 -5.69 -8.94
CA LEU A 132 2.94 -5.96 -7.59
C LEU A 132 3.61 -4.70 -7.04
N LEU A 133 3.26 -4.29 -5.82
CA LEU A 133 4.01 -3.27 -5.08
C LEU A 133 4.98 -3.95 -4.11
N ARG A 134 6.22 -3.51 -4.09
CA ARG A 134 7.25 -3.99 -3.16
C ARG A 134 8.28 -2.92 -2.85
N THR A 135 9.06 -3.14 -1.80
CA THR A 135 10.25 -2.33 -1.55
C THR A 135 11.24 -2.47 -2.71
N GLU A 136 11.91 -1.37 -3.05
CA GLU A 136 13.03 -1.33 -3.98
C GLU A 136 14.15 -2.28 -3.53
N ARG A 137 14.90 -2.76 -4.51
CA ARG A 137 16.18 -3.47 -4.31
C ARG A 137 17.28 -2.69 -5.02
N PRO A 138 18.54 -2.78 -4.58
CA PRO A 138 19.64 -2.07 -5.25
C PRO A 138 19.74 -2.33 -6.75
N GLU A 139 19.39 -3.54 -7.19
CA GLU A 139 19.39 -3.94 -8.61
C GLU A 139 18.28 -3.26 -9.44
N ASP A 140 17.24 -2.71 -8.81
CA ASP A 140 16.16 -2.00 -9.50
C ASP A 140 16.55 -0.57 -9.90
N ARG A 141 17.58 0.00 -9.28
CA ARG A 141 17.91 1.44 -9.37
C ARG A 141 18.13 1.95 -10.78
N GLU A 142 18.79 1.16 -11.63
CA GLU A 142 18.98 1.57 -13.02
C GLU A 142 17.63 1.66 -13.77
N ALA A 143 16.76 0.65 -13.61
CA ALA A 143 15.42 0.67 -14.20
C ALA A 143 14.57 1.82 -13.64
N ILE A 144 14.71 2.16 -12.35
CA ILE A 144 14.02 3.30 -11.72
C ILE A 144 14.48 4.63 -12.33
N LEU A 145 15.78 4.79 -12.58
CA LEU A 145 16.32 6.01 -13.21
C LEU A 145 15.81 6.16 -14.64
N GLU A 146 15.79 5.07 -15.41
CA GLU A 146 15.25 5.05 -16.78
C GLU A 146 13.74 5.37 -16.78
N LEU A 147 12.96 4.74 -15.88
CA LEU A 147 11.55 5.02 -15.67
C LEU A 147 11.33 6.52 -15.38
N THR A 148 12.12 7.08 -14.47
CA THR A 148 12.00 8.49 -14.08
C THR A 148 12.34 9.42 -15.24
N ALA A 149 13.39 9.12 -16.00
CA ALA A 149 13.71 9.88 -17.21
C ALA A 149 12.55 9.90 -18.22
N GLN A 150 11.86 8.76 -18.39
CA GLN A 150 10.69 8.68 -19.27
C GLN A 150 9.48 9.44 -18.70
N ALA A 151 9.21 9.28 -17.38
CA ALA A 151 8.06 9.90 -16.72
C ALA A 151 8.10 11.43 -16.74
N PHE A 152 9.31 12.00 -16.64
CA PHE A 152 9.56 13.46 -16.64
C PHE A 152 10.12 13.98 -17.97
N SER A 153 10.05 13.21 -19.05
CA SER A 153 10.52 13.62 -20.38
C SER A 153 9.72 14.77 -21.01
N ILE A 154 8.50 15.02 -20.51
CA ILE A 154 7.63 16.12 -20.95
C ILE A 154 7.40 17.04 -19.74
N SER A 155 7.67 18.34 -19.92
CA SER A 155 7.39 19.35 -18.91
C SER A 155 5.87 19.47 -18.69
N PRO A 156 5.37 19.34 -17.47
CA PRO A 156 3.95 19.50 -17.17
C PRO A 156 3.46 20.95 -17.39
N GLU A 157 4.34 21.94 -17.30
CA GLU A 157 4.02 23.35 -17.46
C GLU A 157 3.87 23.75 -18.94
N THR A 158 4.75 23.25 -19.78
CA THR A 158 4.82 23.67 -21.19
C THR A 158 4.24 22.63 -22.14
N GLY A 159 4.11 21.37 -21.71
CA GLY A 159 3.75 20.24 -22.58
C GLY A 159 4.82 19.87 -23.61
N LEU A 160 6.02 20.45 -23.51
CA LEU A 160 7.12 20.23 -24.44
C LEU A 160 8.16 19.25 -23.87
N PRO A 161 8.93 18.57 -24.74
CA PRO A 161 10.03 17.72 -24.30
C PRO A 161 11.06 18.50 -23.48
N VAL A 162 11.48 17.91 -22.35
CA VAL A 162 12.56 18.43 -21.53
C VAL A 162 13.90 18.26 -22.27
N ALA A 163 14.69 19.31 -22.34
CA ALA A 163 16.00 19.25 -22.95
C ALA A 163 17.00 18.53 -22.04
N GLY A 164 17.59 17.43 -22.52
CA GLY A 164 18.55 16.64 -21.75
C GLY A 164 17.90 15.68 -20.76
N THR A 165 18.64 15.35 -19.69
CA THR A 165 18.15 14.46 -18.64
C THR A 165 17.31 15.27 -17.65
N PRO A 166 16.08 14.82 -17.31
CA PRO A 166 15.25 15.45 -16.28
C PRO A 166 15.99 15.57 -14.94
N VAL A 167 15.77 16.67 -14.22
CA VAL A 167 16.44 16.97 -12.96
C VAL A 167 16.13 15.91 -11.89
N GLU A 168 14.95 15.28 -11.97
CA GLU A 168 14.50 14.23 -11.07
C GLU A 168 15.39 12.98 -11.12
N VAL A 169 16.08 12.72 -12.23
CA VAL A 169 17.04 11.61 -12.35
C VAL A 169 18.28 11.88 -11.50
N GLY A 170 18.79 13.12 -11.56
CA GLY A 170 19.92 13.55 -10.73
C GLY A 170 19.56 13.54 -9.23
N LEU A 171 18.38 14.06 -8.92
CA LEU A 171 17.81 14.03 -7.57
C LEU A 171 17.77 12.60 -7.04
N LEU A 172 17.18 11.66 -7.77
CA LEU A 172 17.07 10.25 -7.35
C LEU A 172 18.43 9.62 -7.05
N ARG A 173 19.45 9.86 -7.90
CA ARG A 173 20.81 9.38 -7.65
C ARG A 173 21.33 9.88 -6.29
N GLY A 174 21.13 11.16 -6.00
CA GLY A 174 21.50 11.73 -4.70
C GLY A 174 20.70 11.14 -3.55
N LEU A 175 19.40 10.94 -3.72
CA LEU A 175 18.53 10.39 -2.67
C LEU A 175 18.89 8.95 -2.29
N PHE A 176 19.31 8.11 -3.24
CA PHE A 176 19.76 6.75 -2.95
C PHE A 176 21.04 6.68 -2.12
N GLU A 177 21.85 7.75 -2.11
CA GLU A 177 23.15 7.82 -1.44
C GLU A 177 23.13 8.72 -0.19
N CYS A 178 22.05 9.49 0.05
CA CYS A 178 21.99 10.43 1.15
C CYS A 178 21.76 9.75 2.51
N GLU A 179 22.18 10.39 3.59
CA GLU A 179 21.97 9.91 4.97
C GLU A 179 20.47 9.74 5.31
N GLY A 180 19.62 10.54 4.68
CA GLY A 180 18.16 10.49 4.87
C GLY A 180 17.45 9.39 4.10
N TYR A 181 18.15 8.52 3.37
CA TYR A 181 17.55 7.41 2.62
C TYR A 181 16.96 6.37 3.56
N LEU A 182 15.70 5.99 3.27
CA LEU A 182 14.93 5.02 4.04
C LEU A 182 14.42 3.93 3.08
N PRO A 183 15.06 2.74 3.05
CA PRO A 183 14.72 1.67 2.09
C PRO A 183 13.24 1.28 2.09
N GLU A 184 12.61 1.23 3.26
CA GLU A 184 11.20 0.87 3.45
C GLU A 184 10.23 1.84 2.78
N PHE A 185 10.67 3.08 2.51
CA PHE A 185 9.89 4.12 1.82
C PHE A 185 10.33 4.38 0.38
N SER A 186 11.15 3.50 -0.19
CA SER A 186 11.41 3.42 -1.62
C SER A 186 10.64 2.22 -2.19
N ILE A 187 9.56 2.50 -2.94
CA ILE A 187 8.55 1.52 -3.34
C ILE A 187 8.45 1.47 -4.84
N VAL A 188 8.54 0.28 -5.41
CA VAL A 188 8.35 0.02 -6.82
C VAL A 188 7.00 -0.63 -7.11
N ALA A 189 6.46 -0.32 -8.29
CA ALA A 189 5.38 -1.07 -8.92
C ALA A 189 5.98 -1.90 -10.06
N GLU A 190 5.74 -3.19 -10.05
CA GLU A 190 6.30 -4.17 -11.00
C GLU A 190 5.17 -4.86 -11.77
N ILE A 191 5.38 -5.09 -13.08
CA ILE A 191 4.53 -5.92 -13.92
C ILE A 191 5.42 -6.92 -14.66
N GLY A 192 5.25 -8.21 -14.38
CA GLY A 192 5.98 -9.28 -15.07
C GLY A 192 7.50 -9.23 -14.93
N GLY A 193 8.02 -8.58 -13.88
CA GLY A 193 9.44 -8.36 -13.64
C GLY A 193 9.93 -6.97 -14.03
N ASP A 194 9.17 -6.20 -14.81
CA ASP A 194 9.53 -4.84 -15.25
C ASP A 194 9.07 -3.79 -14.25
N ILE A 195 9.91 -2.84 -13.91
CA ILE A 195 9.58 -1.70 -13.06
C ILE A 195 8.78 -0.68 -13.87
N VAL A 196 7.54 -0.45 -13.47
CA VAL A 196 6.58 0.43 -14.18
C VAL A 196 6.17 1.66 -13.38
N GLY A 197 6.54 1.71 -12.10
CA GLY A 197 6.29 2.84 -11.21
C GLY A 197 7.25 2.84 -10.04
N HIS A 198 7.53 4.01 -9.49
CA HIS A 198 8.39 4.19 -8.33
C HIS A 198 7.96 5.42 -7.54
N VAL A 199 8.11 5.36 -6.24
CA VAL A 199 8.01 6.50 -5.31
C VAL A 199 9.06 6.35 -4.23
N ILE A 200 9.66 7.46 -3.81
CA ILE A 200 10.61 7.49 -2.70
C ILE A 200 10.20 8.55 -1.69
N SER A 201 10.39 8.24 -0.42
CA SER A 201 10.36 9.24 0.65
C SER A 201 11.62 9.11 1.48
N THR A 202 12.18 10.25 1.86
CA THR A 202 13.40 10.33 2.65
C THR A 202 13.15 11.08 3.94
N ARG A 203 14.07 10.99 4.90
CA ARG A 203 14.00 11.71 6.15
C ARG A 203 14.00 13.21 5.89
N ALA A 204 13.07 13.90 6.52
CA ALA A 204 12.92 15.34 6.49
C ALA A 204 12.69 15.87 7.90
N MET A 205 12.81 17.18 8.09
CA MET A 205 12.76 17.82 9.40
C MET A 205 11.89 19.07 9.40
N VAL A 206 11.18 19.29 10.51
CA VAL A 206 10.56 20.58 10.85
C VAL A 206 11.02 20.93 12.26
N GLY A 207 11.91 21.91 12.41
CA GLY A 207 12.54 22.14 13.71
C GLY A 207 13.28 20.86 14.20
N GLY A 208 12.83 20.32 15.33
CA GLY A 208 13.34 19.03 15.87
C GLY A 208 12.45 17.83 15.57
N LEU A 209 11.38 17.99 14.77
CA LEU A 209 10.43 16.94 14.43
C LEU A 209 10.86 16.23 13.14
N GLU A 210 11.01 14.90 13.22
CA GLU A 210 11.26 14.06 12.04
C GLU A 210 9.97 13.79 11.27
N LEU A 211 10.04 13.93 9.95
CA LEU A 211 8.98 13.69 8.96
C LEU A 211 9.53 12.95 7.75
N LEU A 212 8.66 12.68 6.79
CA LEU A 212 9.02 12.20 5.47
C LEU A 212 8.86 13.31 4.43
N GLY A 213 9.84 13.45 3.54
CA GLY A 213 9.76 14.24 2.33
C GLY A 213 9.58 13.30 1.13
N LEU A 214 8.43 13.37 0.45
CA LEU A 214 8.10 12.50 -0.67
C LEU A 214 8.47 13.16 -2.00
N GLY A 215 9.17 12.43 -2.83
CA GLY A 215 9.48 12.78 -4.21
C GLY A 215 10.84 12.23 -4.67
N PRO A 216 10.95 11.95 -5.96
CA PRO A 216 9.88 11.96 -6.96
C PRO A 216 8.96 10.76 -6.91
N ILE A 217 7.80 10.87 -7.57
CA ILE A 217 6.92 9.75 -7.92
C ILE A 217 6.87 9.62 -9.45
N SER A 218 7.15 8.44 -9.96
CA SER A 218 7.23 8.16 -11.40
C SER A 218 6.30 7.00 -11.76
N VAL A 219 5.63 7.10 -12.92
CA VAL A 219 4.89 6.00 -13.55
C VAL A 219 5.14 6.07 -15.04
N LEU A 220 5.42 4.93 -15.68
CA LEU A 220 5.59 4.86 -17.14
C LEU A 220 4.45 5.59 -17.85
N PRO A 221 4.74 6.51 -18.80
CA PRO A 221 3.72 7.32 -19.48
C PRO A 221 2.57 6.50 -20.07
N THR A 222 2.87 5.32 -20.64
CA THR A 222 1.88 4.40 -21.23
C THR A 222 0.96 3.73 -20.20
N LEU A 223 1.34 3.75 -18.93
CA LEU A 223 0.61 3.13 -17.82
C LEU A 223 0.05 4.15 -16.81
N GLN A 224 0.23 5.45 -17.06
CA GLN A 224 -0.38 6.50 -16.26
C GLN A 224 -1.92 6.45 -16.33
N ARG A 225 -2.59 7.04 -15.34
CA ARG A 225 -4.05 7.06 -15.19
C ARG A 225 -4.70 5.67 -15.06
N ARG A 226 -3.90 4.63 -14.79
CA ARG A 226 -4.36 3.26 -14.50
C ARG A 226 -4.34 2.91 -13.00
N GLY A 227 -4.18 3.88 -12.13
CA GLY A 227 -4.21 3.71 -10.67
C GLY A 227 -2.87 3.40 -10.01
N ILE A 228 -1.79 3.14 -10.77
CA ILE A 228 -0.47 2.79 -10.21
C ILE A 228 0.06 3.89 -9.29
N GLY A 229 0.08 5.15 -9.74
CA GLY A 229 0.53 6.27 -8.90
C GLY A 229 -0.32 6.44 -7.63
N SER A 230 -1.64 6.24 -7.73
CA SER A 230 -2.52 6.30 -6.54
C SER A 230 -2.23 5.17 -5.56
N ALA A 231 -1.86 4.01 -6.06
CA ALA A 231 -1.50 2.87 -5.23
C ALA A 231 -0.17 3.09 -4.51
N LEU A 232 0.85 3.60 -5.22
CA LEU A 232 2.12 4.00 -4.63
C LEU A 232 1.94 5.03 -3.50
N MET A 233 1.09 6.06 -3.71
CA MET A 233 0.78 7.07 -2.70
C MET A 233 0.13 6.46 -1.44
N ARG A 234 -0.88 5.59 -1.62
CA ARG A 234 -1.55 4.93 -0.49
C ARG A 234 -0.63 3.96 0.24
N GLU A 235 0.20 3.24 -0.49
CA GLU A 235 1.18 2.33 0.10
C GLU A 235 2.22 3.09 0.93
N THR A 236 2.73 4.23 0.43
CA THR A 236 3.64 5.09 1.19
C THR A 236 3.00 5.59 2.48
N ALA A 237 1.76 6.10 2.42
CA ALA A 237 1.04 6.59 3.59
C ALA A 237 0.81 5.47 4.62
N ALA A 238 0.41 4.28 4.17
CA ALA A 238 0.15 3.15 5.05
C ALA A 238 1.43 2.62 5.74
N ARG A 239 2.56 2.56 5.01
CA ARG A 239 3.86 2.19 5.62
C ARG A 239 4.31 3.24 6.63
N ALA A 240 4.15 4.51 6.31
CA ALA A 240 4.49 5.60 7.21
C ALA A 240 3.65 5.57 8.51
N GLU A 241 2.35 5.33 8.40
CA GLU A 241 1.47 5.16 9.56
C GLU A 241 1.89 3.95 10.41
N ALA A 242 2.15 2.80 9.79
CA ALA A 242 2.59 1.58 10.47
C ALA A 242 3.96 1.75 11.16
N ALA A 243 4.85 2.57 10.61
CA ALA A 243 6.14 2.91 11.20
C ALA A 243 6.05 3.98 12.30
N GLY A 244 4.86 4.57 12.53
CA GLY A 244 4.68 5.63 13.53
C GLY A 244 5.25 6.98 13.10
N GLU A 245 5.41 7.20 11.79
CA GLU A 245 5.83 8.48 11.23
C GLU A 245 4.80 9.57 11.55
N LYS A 246 5.26 10.81 11.62
CA LYS A 246 4.42 11.95 12.01
C LYS A 246 3.63 12.50 10.82
N GLY A 247 4.26 12.54 9.65
CA GLY A 247 3.63 13.08 8.46
C GLY A 247 4.51 12.95 7.23
N ILE A 248 3.92 13.20 6.08
CA ILE A 248 4.57 13.14 4.77
C ILE A 248 4.33 14.48 4.07
N ALA A 249 5.38 15.19 3.69
CA ALA A 249 5.28 16.41 2.92
C ALA A 249 5.73 16.18 1.46
N LEU A 250 5.15 16.95 0.56
CA LEU A 250 5.50 16.95 -0.85
C LEU A 250 5.22 18.32 -1.49
N LEU A 251 5.86 18.54 -2.64
CA LEU A 251 5.53 19.63 -3.56
C LEU A 251 4.77 19.06 -4.77
N GLY A 252 3.57 19.55 -5.07
CA GLY A 252 2.83 19.03 -6.21
C GLY A 252 1.44 19.62 -6.42
N SER A 253 0.67 19.00 -7.32
CA SER A 253 -0.62 19.48 -7.77
C SER A 253 -1.65 19.58 -6.64
N THR A 254 -2.24 20.76 -6.46
CA THR A 254 -3.33 21.01 -5.52
C THR A 254 -4.66 20.32 -5.89
N GLU A 255 -4.75 19.73 -7.08
CA GLU A 255 -5.92 18.97 -7.53
C GLU A 255 -5.72 17.46 -7.33
N TYR A 256 -4.46 16.99 -7.32
CA TYR A 256 -4.16 15.55 -7.29
C TYR A 256 -4.02 15.00 -5.86
N TYR A 257 -3.22 15.65 -5.01
CA TYR A 257 -2.84 15.09 -3.71
C TYR A 257 -3.92 15.18 -2.61
N PRO A 258 -4.88 16.14 -2.63
CA PRO A 258 -5.94 16.19 -1.61
C PRO A 258 -6.81 14.93 -1.50
N ARG A 259 -6.93 14.15 -2.59
CA ARG A 259 -7.63 12.84 -2.57
C ARG A 259 -6.99 11.79 -1.67
N PHE A 260 -5.75 12.01 -1.24
CA PHE A 260 -5.01 11.16 -0.31
C PHE A 260 -4.92 11.77 1.10
N GLY A 261 -5.64 12.86 1.35
CA GLY A 261 -5.66 13.54 2.65
C GLY A 261 -4.58 14.62 2.83
N TYR A 262 -3.82 14.94 1.78
CA TYR A 262 -2.88 16.06 1.84
C TYR A 262 -3.61 17.41 1.87
N VAL A 263 -3.12 18.32 2.69
CA VAL A 263 -3.59 19.69 2.82
C VAL A 263 -2.42 20.66 2.64
N PRO A 264 -2.65 21.95 2.30
CA PRO A 264 -1.58 22.95 2.33
C PRO A 264 -0.83 22.91 3.66
N ALA A 265 0.48 22.76 3.64
CA ALA A 265 1.29 22.60 4.86
C ALA A 265 1.16 23.82 5.80
N SER A 266 0.92 25.00 5.22
CA SER A 266 0.65 26.23 5.96
C SER A 266 -0.57 26.13 6.89
N SER A 267 -1.60 25.35 6.52
CA SER A 267 -2.78 25.11 7.36
C SER A 267 -2.46 24.32 8.64
N LEU A 268 -1.34 23.61 8.65
CA LEU A 268 -0.82 22.87 9.80
C LEU A 268 0.31 23.62 10.52
N GLY A 269 0.57 24.88 10.16
CA GLY A 269 1.63 25.70 10.76
C GLY A 269 3.04 25.39 10.25
N ILE A 270 3.16 24.64 9.14
CA ILE A 270 4.45 24.27 8.54
C ILE A 270 4.72 25.19 7.35
N GLU A 271 5.88 25.83 7.38
CA GLU A 271 6.35 26.71 6.32
C GLU A 271 7.09 25.91 5.25
N ALA A 272 6.84 26.23 3.98
CA ALA A 272 7.58 25.66 2.85
C ALA A 272 9.05 26.10 2.88
N PRO A 273 9.98 25.29 2.35
CA PRO A 273 11.38 25.74 2.16
C PRO A 273 11.47 27.01 1.32
N GLU A 274 10.60 27.16 0.35
CA GLU A 274 10.47 28.36 -0.50
C GLU A 274 9.03 28.91 -0.43
N ALA A 275 8.90 30.17 -0.08
CA ALA A 275 7.59 30.81 0.04
C ALA A 275 6.78 30.82 -1.28
N ALA A 276 7.47 30.77 -2.43
CA ALA A 276 6.85 30.72 -3.75
C ALA A 276 6.05 29.44 -4.01
N TRP A 277 6.30 28.35 -3.28
CA TRP A 277 5.57 27.09 -3.44
C TRP A 277 4.11 27.17 -2.99
N GLY A 278 3.80 28.08 -2.04
CA GLY A 278 2.42 28.33 -1.59
C GLY A 278 1.68 27.04 -1.25
N ASP A 279 0.44 26.93 -1.74
CA ASP A 279 -0.43 25.77 -1.50
C ASP A 279 0.00 24.50 -2.23
N HIS A 280 0.96 24.57 -3.15
CA HIS A 280 1.54 23.39 -3.78
C HIS A 280 2.43 22.60 -2.83
N PHE A 281 2.96 23.22 -1.76
CA PHE A 281 3.62 22.50 -0.69
C PHE A 281 2.57 21.97 0.27
N GLN A 282 2.41 20.66 0.29
CA GLN A 282 1.33 19.97 0.98
C GLN A 282 1.89 18.97 1.99
N LEU A 283 1.10 18.67 3.03
CA LEU A 283 1.44 17.75 4.09
C LEU A 283 0.25 16.85 4.43
N LEU A 284 0.53 15.57 4.59
CA LEU A 284 -0.36 14.57 5.17
C LEU A 284 0.06 14.37 6.64
N ALA A 285 -0.78 14.84 7.57
CA ALA A 285 -0.61 14.54 8.99
C ALA A 285 -1.07 13.10 9.26
N LEU A 286 -0.22 12.29 9.89
CA LEU A 286 -0.52 10.91 10.27
C LEU A 286 -1.00 10.86 11.74
N PRO A 287 -1.54 9.72 12.23
CA PRO A 287 -2.08 9.63 13.61
C PRO A 287 -1.08 10.03 14.72
N ALA A 288 0.22 9.91 14.46
CA ALA A 288 1.27 10.32 15.39
C ALA A 288 1.67 11.80 15.29
N TRP A 289 0.92 12.61 14.50
CA TRP A 289 1.18 14.05 14.36
C TRP A 289 1.03 14.77 15.70
N PRO A 290 2.05 15.55 16.16
CA PRO A 290 1.95 16.25 17.42
C PRO A 290 1.19 17.57 17.30
N ASP A 291 0.39 17.87 18.31
CA ASP A 291 -0.27 19.17 18.41
C ASP A 291 0.74 20.32 18.44
N GLY A 292 0.46 21.37 17.67
CA GLY A 292 1.26 22.58 17.68
C GLY A 292 2.61 22.49 16.97
N ALA A 293 2.84 21.49 16.14
CA ALA A 293 4.01 21.42 15.27
C ALA A 293 4.11 22.70 14.41
N ARG A 294 5.28 23.32 14.37
CA ARG A 294 5.53 24.57 13.63
C ARG A 294 6.98 24.65 13.18
N GLY A 295 7.20 25.36 12.08
CA GLY A 295 8.52 25.71 11.60
C GLY A 295 8.70 25.51 10.12
N ILE A 296 9.92 25.76 9.64
CA ILE A 296 10.27 25.61 8.24
C ILE A 296 10.62 24.15 7.98
N PHE A 297 10.01 23.56 6.94
CA PHE A 297 10.31 22.22 6.49
C PHE A 297 11.67 22.17 5.79
N ARG A 298 12.41 21.09 6.02
CA ARG A 298 13.69 20.82 5.37
C ARG A 298 13.71 19.42 4.82
N TYR A 299 13.83 19.33 3.51
CA TYR A 299 14.08 18.06 2.81
C TYR A 299 15.49 17.52 3.10
N ALA A 300 15.72 16.27 2.70
CA ALA A 300 17.07 15.71 2.60
C ALA A 300 17.95 16.58 1.68
N GLU A 301 19.27 16.51 1.90
CA GLU A 301 20.26 17.38 1.24
C GLU A 301 20.13 17.42 -0.30
N PRO A 302 19.90 16.28 -1.02
CA PRO A 302 19.82 16.31 -2.48
C PRO A 302 18.71 17.21 -3.06
N PHE A 303 17.68 17.53 -2.29
CA PHE A 303 16.64 18.47 -2.71
C PHE A 303 17.08 19.95 -2.70
N GLN A 304 18.19 20.28 -2.01
CA GLN A 304 18.62 21.68 -1.83
C GLN A 304 19.30 22.26 -3.08
N GLY A 305 19.45 21.51 -4.14
CA GLY A 305 20.07 21.92 -5.39
C GLY A 305 19.14 21.99 -6.60
N LEU A 306 17.84 21.92 -6.37
CA LEU A 306 16.81 21.92 -7.42
C LEU A 306 16.28 23.31 -7.69
#